data_d10ab649d04283fef579f6a5ce59f3d3
#
_entry.id   d10ab649d04283fef579f6a5ce59f3d3
#
_cell.length_a   1.000
_cell.length_b   1.000
_cell.length_c   1.000
_cell.angle_alpha   90.00
_cell.angle_beta   90.00
_cell.angle_gamma   90.00
#
_symmetry.space_group_name_H-M   'P 1'
#
loop_
_entity.id
_entity.type
_entity.pdbx_description
1 polymer ?
#
loop_
_entity_poly.entity_id
_entity_poly.type
_entity_poly.pdbx_seq_one_letter_code
_entity_poly.pdbx_strand_id
1 'polypeptide(L)'
;MKFLTSILILLNSFLIISQENWTNLIGDDLSNWEIKQGTAEFEINDGVITGTSLLKSPSTYLGTKEFYSDFILEFEVFVEAGLNSGVQFRSLNYPDQKKSVYGYQIELEANNPERNRMWTGGIYDQSRRSIFLYPLSVNPIARSAFKVDEWNFIRLEAIGNSVRTWVNGIQCSNLIDDTSKNGFIALQIHSIGKESLQGKKVKWKNIRVLTKNLNQNRYPVEDYAPEINNIDNYLTDKQIEEGWKFIFDGISSNGWIS
;
A
#
# COMPACT_ATOMS: atom_id res chain seq x y z
N MET A 1 4.20 59.47 44.84
CA MET A 1 3.65 58.08 44.61
C MET A 1 3.40 57.97 43.13
N LYS A 2 4.29 57.25 42.42
CA LYS A 2 4.13 56.93 40.98
C LYS A 2 3.66 55.46 40.86
N PHE A 3 2.42 55.29 40.35
CA PHE A 3 1.91 53.94 40.04
C PHE A 3 2.49 53.51 38.69
N LEU A 4 3.28 52.44 38.68
CA LEU A 4 3.67 51.70 37.47
C LEU A 4 2.58 50.69 37.17
N THR A 5 1.90 50.89 36.05
CA THR A 5 0.92 49.93 35.52
C THR A 5 1.69 48.97 34.59
N SER A 6 1.93 47.72 35.04
CA SER A 6 2.51 46.68 34.20
C SER A 6 1.43 46.11 33.28
N ILE A 7 1.59 46.31 31.99
CA ILE A 7 0.77 45.67 30.94
C ILE A 7 1.31 44.29 30.70
N LEU A 8 0.57 43.28 31.09
CA LEU A 8 0.86 41.85 30.79
C LEU A 8 0.33 41.53 29.40
N ILE A 9 1.22 41.44 28.41
CA ILE A 9 0.88 41.01 27.05
C ILE A 9 0.82 39.47 27.07
N LEU A 10 -0.39 38.89 27.06
CA LEU A 10 -0.64 37.49 26.82
C LEU A 10 -0.42 37.23 25.32
N LEU A 11 0.72 36.65 24.99
CA LEU A 11 0.94 36.03 23.67
C LEU A 11 0.10 34.73 23.57
N ASN A 12 -1.07 34.84 22.96
CA ASN A 12 -1.80 33.66 22.48
C ASN A 12 -1.08 33.10 21.26
N SER A 13 -0.23 32.09 21.47
CA SER A 13 0.28 31.26 20.40
C SER A 13 -0.88 30.41 19.85
N PHE A 14 -1.49 30.86 18.76
CA PHE A 14 -2.37 30.03 17.96
C PHE A 14 -1.50 28.91 17.37
N LEU A 15 -1.59 27.72 17.95
CA LEU A 15 -1.20 26.49 17.25
C LEU A 15 -2.14 26.37 16.05
N ILE A 16 -1.67 26.75 14.87
CA ILE A 16 -2.31 26.40 13.61
C ILE A 16 -2.11 24.89 13.48
N ILE A 17 -3.06 24.11 13.98
CA ILE A 17 -3.17 22.71 13.64
C ILE A 17 -3.49 22.70 12.14
N SER A 18 -2.49 22.46 11.33
CA SER A 18 -2.67 22.20 9.90
C SER A 18 -3.63 21.02 9.80
N GLN A 19 -4.87 21.27 9.43
CA GLN A 19 -5.84 20.22 9.17
C GLN A 19 -5.29 19.45 7.98
N GLU A 20 -4.86 18.20 8.22
CA GLU A 20 -4.37 17.31 7.19
C GLU A 20 -5.47 17.11 6.14
N ASN A 21 -5.21 17.50 4.90
CA ASN A 21 -6.19 17.44 3.83
C ASN A 21 -6.26 16.02 3.27
N TRP A 22 -6.76 15.08 4.07
CA TRP A 22 -7.12 13.75 3.60
C TRP A 22 -8.32 13.83 2.66
N THR A 23 -8.23 13.13 1.53
CA THR A 23 -9.35 12.92 0.61
C THR A 23 -9.95 11.54 0.87
N ASN A 24 -11.23 11.48 1.23
CA ASN A 24 -11.97 10.23 1.32
C ASN A 24 -12.26 9.72 -0.08
N LEU A 25 -11.89 8.46 -0.36
CA LEU A 25 -12.12 7.83 -1.66
C LEU A 25 -13.49 7.14 -1.74
N ILE A 26 -14.17 6.93 -0.60
CA ILE A 26 -15.52 6.38 -0.54
C ILE A 26 -16.50 7.55 -0.49
N GLY A 27 -17.36 7.67 -1.51
CA GLY A 27 -18.50 8.57 -1.54
C GLY A 27 -19.79 7.84 -1.13
N ASP A 28 -20.91 8.43 -1.52
CA ASP A 28 -22.22 7.81 -1.34
C ASP A 28 -22.46 6.64 -2.31
N ASP A 29 -21.69 6.59 -3.40
CA ASP A 29 -21.75 5.58 -4.44
C ASP A 29 -20.34 5.22 -4.98
N LEU A 30 -20.29 4.36 -5.99
CA LEU A 30 -19.07 3.95 -6.67
C LEU A 30 -18.73 4.83 -7.88
N SER A 31 -19.26 6.04 -8.01
CA SER A 31 -19.06 6.91 -9.19
C SER A 31 -17.59 7.29 -9.45
N ASN A 32 -16.76 7.31 -8.41
CA ASN A 32 -15.31 7.56 -8.50
C ASN A 32 -14.49 6.30 -8.81
N TRP A 33 -15.16 5.16 -8.95
CA TRP A 33 -14.55 3.86 -9.18
C TRP A 33 -15.03 3.26 -10.50
N GLU A 34 -14.28 2.32 -11.05
CA GLU A 34 -14.68 1.53 -12.22
C GLU A 34 -14.03 0.14 -12.19
N ILE A 35 -14.66 -0.85 -12.79
CA ILE A 35 -14.07 -2.19 -12.94
C ILE A 35 -12.93 -2.11 -13.97
N LYS A 36 -11.71 -2.34 -13.49
CA LYS A 36 -10.49 -2.38 -14.32
C LYS A 36 -10.29 -3.75 -14.98
N GLN A 37 -10.76 -4.82 -14.33
CA GLN A 37 -10.68 -6.20 -14.80
C GLN A 37 -11.66 -7.07 -14.02
N GLY A 38 -12.10 -8.20 -14.64
CA GLY A 38 -12.89 -9.24 -13.97
C GLY A 38 -14.39 -8.99 -13.98
N THR A 39 -15.15 -9.84 -13.27
CA THR A 39 -16.61 -9.89 -13.31
C THR A 39 -17.28 -10.08 -11.94
N ALA A 40 -16.51 -10.14 -10.87
CA ALA A 40 -17.08 -10.17 -9.51
C ALA A 40 -17.77 -8.83 -9.20
N GLU A 41 -18.80 -8.87 -8.38
CA GLU A 41 -19.62 -7.72 -8.04
C GLU A 41 -19.06 -6.98 -6.81
N PHE A 42 -19.23 -5.66 -6.85
CA PHE A 42 -18.96 -4.76 -5.72
C PHE A 42 -20.23 -3.96 -5.43
N GLU A 43 -20.51 -3.79 -4.15
CA GLU A 43 -21.60 -2.95 -3.65
C GLU A 43 -21.05 -1.98 -2.58
N ILE A 44 -21.75 -0.88 -2.38
CA ILE A 44 -21.47 0.07 -1.30
C ILE A 44 -22.71 0.23 -0.43
N ASN A 45 -22.54 0.06 0.88
CA ASN A 45 -23.59 0.28 1.88
C ASN A 45 -22.97 0.90 3.12
N ASP A 46 -23.53 2.00 3.61
CA ASP A 46 -23.08 2.71 4.82
C ASP A 46 -21.58 2.98 4.86
N GLY A 47 -20.99 3.42 3.73
CA GLY A 47 -19.58 3.73 3.63
C GLY A 47 -18.66 2.50 3.62
N VAL A 48 -19.21 1.30 3.43
CA VAL A 48 -18.46 0.04 3.29
C VAL A 48 -18.58 -0.47 1.85
N ILE A 49 -17.45 -0.62 1.15
CA ILE A 49 -17.38 -1.33 -0.12
C ILE A 49 -17.25 -2.81 0.17
N THR A 50 -18.13 -3.63 -0.40
CA THR A 50 -18.11 -5.09 -0.26
C THR A 50 -17.94 -5.71 -1.64
N GLY A 51 -16.89 -6.53 -1.80
CA GLY A 51 -16.71 -7.38 -2.96
C GLY A 51 -17.06 -8.83 -2.63
N THR A 52 -17.70 -9.52 -3.56
CA THR A 52 -18.15 -10.91 -3.39
C THR A 52 -17.37 -11.85 -4.30
N SER A 53 -16.76 -12.88 -3.72
CA SER A 53 -15.97 -13.87 -4.48
C SER A 53 -16.87 -14.68 -5.42
N LEU A 54 -16.40 -14.89 -6.65
CA LEU A 54 -17.13 -15.55 -7.72
C LEU A 54 -16.32 -16.69 -8.34
N LEU A 55 -16.89 -17.89 -8.34
CA LEU A 55 -16.26 -19.05 -8.97
C LEU A 55 -16.18 -18.87 -10.49
N LYS A 56 -15.08 -19.33 -11.07
CA LYS A 56 -14.79 -19.22 -12.52
C LYS A 56 -14.68 -17.79 -13.05
N SER A 57 -14.58 -16.78 -12.16
CA SER A 57 -14.21 -15.42 -12.53
C SER A 57 -12.70 -15.25 -12.47
N PRO A 58 -12.09 -14.50 -13.39
CA PRO A 58 -10.73 -13.99 -13.17
C PRO A 58 -10.73 -13.05 -11.96
N SER A 59 -9.56 -12.77 -11.41
CA SER A 59 -9.44 -11.73 -10.38
C SER A 59 -10.07 -10.43 -10.87
N THR A 60 -10.89 -9.83 -10.01
CA THR A 60 -11.62 -8.60 -10.33
C THR A 60 -11.05 -7.43 -9.55
N TYR A 61 -10.87 -6.31 -10.22
CA TYR A 61 -10.29 -5.10 -9.64
C TYR A 61 -11.25 -3.93 -9.81
N LEU A 62 -11.72 -3.39 -8.69
CA LEU A 62 -12.45 -2.12 -8.63
C LEU A 62 -11.43 -1.00 -8.39
N GLY A 63 -11.14 -0.20 -9.41
CA GLY A 63 -10.09 0.81 -9.37
C GLY A 63 -10.62 2.23 -9.37
N THR A 64 -9.85 3.14 -8.79
CA THR A 64 -10.13 4.58 -8.87
C THR A 64 -10.03 5.06 -10.32
N LYS A 65 -10.87 6.05 -10.68
CA LYS A 65 -10.74 6.77 -11.96
C LYS A 65 -9.51 7.68 -11.95
N GLU A 66 -9.22 8.28 -10.79
CA GLU A 66 -8.05 9.11 -10.55
C GLU A 66 -6.77 8.28 -10.43
N PHE A 67 -5.65 8.88 -10.83
CA PHE A 67 -4.30 8.31 -10.70
C PHE A 67 -3.52 9.04 -9.62
N TYR A 68 -2.67 8.29 -8.92
CA TYR A 68 -1.87 8.77 -7.80
C TYR A 68 -0.39 8.46 -8.03
N SER A 69 0.48 9.46 -7.79
CA SER A 69 1.95 9.32 -7.86
C SER A 69 2.54 9.13 -6.47
N ASP A 70 2.73 10.22 -5.74
CA ASP A 70 3.19 10.20 -4.36
C ASP A 70 1.99 10.41 -3.42
N PHE A 71 1.82 9.48 -2.48
CA PHE A 71 0.69 9.52 -1.56
C PHE A 71 0.90 8.65 -0.34
N ILE A 72 0.07 8.91 0.68
CA ILE A 72 -0.18 8.01 1.79
C ILE A 72 -1.62 7.55 1.67
N LEU A 73 -1.85 6.23 1.73
CA LEU A 73 -3.18 5.61 1.69
C LEU A 73 -3.45 4.93 3.02
N GLU A 74 -4.62 5.16 3.57
CA GLU A 74 -5.12 4.45 4.75
C GLU A 74 -6.50 3.87 4.48
N PHE A 75 -6.74 2.68 4.99
CA PHE A 75 -8.04 2.01 4.92
C PHE A 75 -8.16 0.93 5.98
N GLU A 76 -9.39 0.52 6.24
CA GLU A 76 -9.68 -0.70 6.99
C GLU A 76 -10.19 -1.78 6.05
N VAL A 77 -9.76 -3.02 6.29
CA VAL A 77 -10.16 -4.18 5.48
C VAL A 77 -10.57 -5.35 6.37
N PHE A 78 -11.61 -6.05 5.94
CA PHE A 78 -12.06 -7.31 6.50
C PHE A 78 -12.00 -8.38 5.40
N VAL A 79 -11.29 -9.47 5.64
CA VAL A 79 -11.16 -10.58 4.68
C VAL A 79 -11.65 -11.87 5.33
N GLU A 80 -12.68 -12.47 4.77
CA GLU A 80 -13.19 -13.75 5.26
C GLU A 80 -12.18 -14.88 5.09
N ALA A 81 -12.12 -15.76 6.08
CA ALA A 81 -11.18 -16.88 6.14
C ALA A 81 -11.13 -17.69 4.84
N GLY A 82 -9.92 -17.98 4.38
CA GLY A 82 -9.64 -18.74 3.16
C GLY A 82 -9.59 -17.91 1.88
N LEU A 83 -9.99 -16.64 1.91
CA LEU A 83 -9.84 -15.75 0.77
C LEU A 83 -8.41 -15.20 0.67
N ASN A 84 -8.03 -14.86 -0.56
CA ASN A 84 -6.94 -13.97 -0.90
C ASN A 84 -7.53 -12.70 -1.51
N SER A 85 -6.86 -11.58 -1.29
CA SER A 85 -7.22 -10.28 -1.84
C SER A 85 -5.96 -9.44 -2.00
N GLY A 86 -6.12 -8.17 -2.33
CA GLY A 86 -5.05 -7.19 -2.41
C GLY A 86 -5.57 -5.79 -2.67
N VAL A 87 -4.69 -4.81 -2.47
CA VAL A 87 -4.93 -3.44 -2.91
C VAL A 87 -3.81 -3.04 -3.87
N GLN A 88 -4.19 -2.81 -5.12
CA GLN A 88 -3.30 -2.30 -6.15
C GLN A 88 -2.99 -0.83 -5.91
N PHE A 89 -1.77 -0.40 -6.23
CA PHE A 89 -1.38 1.00 -6.20
C PHE A 89 -0.35 1.30 -7.29
N ARG A 90 -0.36 2.53 -7.80
CA ARG A 90 0.44 2.91 -8.98
C ARG A 90 0.35 1.86 -10.09
N SER A 91 -0.86 1.28 -10.26
CA SER A 91 -1.11 0.19 -11.20
C SER A 91 -1.81 0.69 -12.45
N LEU A 92 -1.67 -0.07 -13.54
CA LEU A 92 -2.18 0.27 -14.85
C LEU A 92 -2.84 -0.95 -15.49
N ASN A 93 -3.49 -0.74 -16.65
CA ASN A 93 -3.94 -1.81 -17.54
C ASN A 93 -3.01 -1.96 -18.72
N TYR A 94 -2.74 -3.19 -19.14
CA TYR A 94 -2.07 -3.44 -20.42
C TYR A 94 -2.98 -3.00 -21.58
N PRO A 95 -2.50 -2.16 -22.53
CA PRO A 95 -3.33 -1.64 -23.62
C PRO A 95 -3.88 -2.73 -24.53
N ASP A 96 -3.08 -3.79 -24.77
CA ASP A 96 -3.37 -4.82 -25.78
C ASP A 96 -3.99 -6.11 -25.21
N GLN A 97 -4.11 -6.24 -23.89
CA GLN A 97 -4.60 -7.44 -23.20
C GLN A 97 -5.89 -7.19 -22.44
N LYS A 98 -6.98 -6.87 -23.15
CA LYS A 98 -8.35 -6.80 -22.61
C LYS A 98 -8.41 -6.50 -21.11
N LYS A 99 -7.85 -5.35 -20.69
CA LYS A 99 -7.89 -4.86 -19.31
C LYS A 99 -7.16 -5.73 -18.29
N SER A 100 -6.01 -6.30 -18.60
CA SER A 100 -5.17 -6.93 -17.57
C SER A 100 -4.54 -5.89 -16.65
N VAL A 101 -4.86 -5.95 -15.37
CA VAL A 101 -4.27 -5.09 -14.34
C VAL A 101 -2.86 -5.56 -14.02
N TYR A 102 -1.91 -4.63 -13.98
CA TYR A 102 -0.52 -4.89 -13.56
C TYR A 102 0.01 -3.76 -12.68
N GLY A 103 0.99 -4.07 -11.85
CA GLY A 103 1.68 -3.12 -10.98
C GLY A 103 1.80 -3.60 -9.54
N TYR A 104 2.08 -2.69 -8.64
CA TYR A 104 2.27 -3.04 -7.22
C TYR A 104 0.96 -3.39 -6.53
N GLN A 105 1.02 -4.40 -5.67
CA GLN A 105 -0.09 -4.84 -4.83
C GLN A 105 0.36 -4.98 -3.38
N ILE A 106 -0.38 -4.38 -2.46
CA ILE A 106 -0.36 -4.80 -1.06
C ILE A 106 -1.08 -6.15 -1.01
N GLU A 107 -0.39 -7.19 -0.60
CA GLU A 107 -1.00 -8.52 -0.41
C GLU A 107 -1.94 -8.50 0.79
N LEU A 108 -3.11 -9.12 0.65
CA LEU A 108 -4.09 -9.35 1.70
C LEU A 108 -4.47 -10.83 1.72
N GLU A 109 -3.81 -11.61 2.56
CA GLU A 109 -3.98 -13.06 2.61
C GLU A 109 -4.60 -13.49 3.94
N ALA A 110 -5.88 -13.86 3.91
CA ALA A 110 -6.55 -14.44 5.06
C ALA A 110 -6.25 -15.93 5.16
N ASN A 111 -5.25 -16.26 5.94
CA ASN A 111 -4.80 -17.61 6.33
C ASN A 111 -5.25 -18.74 5.38
N ASN A 112 -4.49 -18.97 4.35
CA ASN A 112 -4.65 -20.16 3.53
C ASN A 112 -3.82 -21.31 4.17
N PRO A 113 -4.43 -22.33 4.77
CA PRO A 113 -3.71 -23.44 5.41
C PRO A 113 -2.75 -24.15 4.48
N GLU A 114 -3.04 -24.15 3.17
CA GLU A 114 -2.22 -24.80 2.14
C GLU A 114 -0.94 -24.02 1.84
N ARG A 115 -0.95 -22.67 2.00
CA ARG A 115 0.21 -21.83 1.74
C ARG A 115 0.98 -21.47 3.00
N ASN A 116 0.32 -21.40 4.14
CA ASN A 116 0.86 -21.05 5.47
C ASN A 116 1.85 -19.87 5.45
N ARG A 117 1.59 -18.85 4.62
CA ARG A 117 2.52 -17.73 4.42
C ARG A 117 2.26 -16.58 5.35
N MET A 118 1.02 -16.14 5.49
CA MET A 118 0.62 -14.94 6.24
C MET A 118 1.42 -13.71 5.79
N TRP A 119 1.35 -13.37 4.49
CA TRP A 119 2.14 -12.30 3.89
C TRP A 119 1.35 -11.01 3.67
N THR A 120 0.25 -10.83 4.40
CA THR A 120 -0.52 -9.57 4.37
C THR A 120 0.37 -8.39 4.75
N GLY A 121 0.34 -7.35 3.90
CA GLY A 121 1.22 -6.18 4.00
C GLY A 121 2.54 -6.32 3.22
N GLY A 122 2.87 -7.51 2.69
CA GLY A 122 3.96 -7.68 1.73
C GLY A 122 3.62 -7.05 0.38
N ILE A 123 4.62 -6.79 -0.45
CA ILE A 123 4.46 -6.17 -1.78
C ILE A 123 4.66 -7.22 -2.86
N TYR A 124 3.62 -7.42 -3.67
CA TYR A 124 3.62 -8.26 -4.86
C TYR A 124 3.60 -7.40 -6.12
N ASP A 125 4.25 -7.84 -7.19
CA ASP A 125 4.20 -7.17 -8.50
C ASP A 125 3.25 -7.92 -9.44
N GLN A 126 1.98 -7.52 -9.40
CA GLN A 126 0.90 -8.18 -10.11
C GLN A 126 1.11 -8.14 -11.63
N SER A 127 1.04 -9.30 -12.27
CA SER A 127 1.03 -9.50 -13.75
C SER A 127 2.20 -8.88 -14.51
N ARG A 128 3.12 -8.16 -13.86
CA ARG A 128 4.31 -7.57 -14.49
C ARG A 128 5.53 -8.47 -14.25
N ARG A 129 6.11 -8.47 -13.03
CA ARG A 129 7.18 -9.39 -12.63
C ARG A 129 6.63 -10.69 -12.04
N SER A 130 5.40 -10.67 -11.53
CA SER A 130 4.68 -11.81 -10.91
C SER A 130 5.46 -12.47 -9.77
N ILE A 131 6.16 -11.65 -8.98
CA ILE A 131 6.96 -12.04 -7.82
C ILE A 131 6.65 -11.13 -6.64
N PHE A 132 6.94 -11.61 -5.43
CA PHE A 132 6.99 -10.75 -4.25
C PHE A 132 8.28 -9.91 -4.29
N LEU A 133 8.13 -8.60 -4.30
CA LEU A 133 9.22 -7.64 -4.16
C LEU A 133 9.63 -7.50 -2.70
N TYR A 134 8.66 -7.66 -1.81
CA TYR A 134 8.89 -7.70 -0.37
C TYR A 134 8.06 -8.82 0.25
N PRO A 135 8.59 -10.07 0.31
CA PRO A 135 7.94 -11.17 1.00
C PRO A 135 8.11 -11.05 2.52
N LEU A 136 7.09 -11.39 3.31
CA LEU A 136 7.23 -11.32 4.78
C LEU A 136 8.09 -12.45 5.39
N SER A 137 8.73 -13.27 4.56
CA SER A 137 9.82 -14.14 5.01
C SER A 137 11.02 -13.35 5.53
N VAL A 138 11.24 -12.11 5.03
CA VAL A 138 12.32 -11.21 5.47
C VAL A 138 11.94 -10.38 6.70
N ASN A 139 10.63 -10.34 7.04
CA ASN A 139 10.09 -9.65 8.22
C ASN A 139 9.12 -10.55 8.99
N PRO A 140 9.62 -11.54 9.76
CA PRO A 140 8.77 -12.52 10.45
C PRO A 140 7.82 -11.91 11.48
N ILE A 141 8.19 -10.77 12.09
CA ILE A 141 7.37 -10.05 13.09
C ILE A 141 6.05 -9.62 12.48
N ALA A 142 6.08 -9.15 11.23
CA ALA A 142 4.89 -8.67 10.54
C ALA A 142 3.87 -9.78 10.16
N ARG A 143 4.28 -11.04 10.14
CA ARG A 143 3.40 -12.16 9.75
C ARG A 143 2.21 -12.37 10.69
N SER A 144 2.28 -11.91 11.92
CA SER A 144 1.21 -12.00 12.92
C SER A 144 0.34 -10.74 13.00
N ALA A 145 0.63 -9.71 12.21
CA ALA A 145 -0.04 -8.42 12.31
C ALA A 145 -1.50 -8.47 11.82
N PHE A 146 -1.80 -9.30 10.82
CA PHE A 146 -3.13 -9.42 10.24
C PHE A 146 -4.01 -10.40 10.99
N LYS A 147 -5.26 -10.01 11.24
CA LYS A 147 -6.29 -10.81 11.91
C LYS A 147 -7.36 -11.22 10.93
N VAL A 148 -7.54 -12.52 10.77
CA VAL A 148 -8.55 -13.11 9.88
C VAL A 148 -9.93 -12.94 10.48
N ASP A 149 -10.95 -12.68 9.64
CA ASP A 149 -12.35 -12.45 10.05
C ASP A 149 -12.52 -11.25 11.03
N GLU A 150 -11.55 -10.32 11.02
CA GLU A 150 -11.61 -9.08 11.77
C GLU A 150 -11.30 -7.88 10.86
N TRP A 151 -11.67 -6.67 11.30
CA TRP A 151 -11.23 -5.44 10.66
C TRP A 151 -9.76 -5.18 10.98
N ASN A 152 -9.00 -4.89 9.94
CA ASN A 152 -7.58 -4.57 10.03
C ASN A 152 -7.32 -3.19 9.43
N PHE A 153 -6.57 -2.36 10.15
CA PHE A 153 -6.10 -1.09 9.63
C PHE A 153 -4.84 -1.29 8.80
N ILE A 154 -4.86 -0.75 7.59
CA ILE A 154 -3.74 -0.80 6.65
C ILE A 154 -3.30 0.63 6.32
N ARG A 155 -2.00 0.85 6.34
CA ARG A 155 -1.37 2.06 5.86
C ARG A 155 -0.32 1.73 4.80
N LEU A 156 -0.32 2.48 3.70
CA LEU A 156 0.69 2.49 2.65
C LEU A 156 1.29 3.89 2.53
N GLU A 157 2.60 3.98 2.46
CA GLU A 157 3.34 5.16 2.03
C GLU A 157 4.04 4.84 0.71
N ALA A 158 3.64 5.50 -0.38
CA ALA A 158 4.26 5.41 -1.69
C ALA A 158 4.80 6.80 -2.06
N ILE A 159 6.05 7.08 -1.75
CA ILE A 159 6.67 8.41 -1.88
C ILE A 159 8.02 8.27 -2.60
N GLY A 160 8.14 8.88 -3.78
CA GLY A 160 9.30 8.66 -4.66
C GLY A 160 9.46 7.18 -4.97
N ASN A 161 10.64 6.63 -4.72
CA ASN A 161 10.96 5.20 -4.88
C ASN A 161 10.64 4.38 -3.63
N SER A 162 10.30 5.01 -2.51
CA SER A 162 10.05 4.33 -1.24
C SER A 162 8.61 3.85 -1.15
N VAL A 163 8.42 2.56 -0.87
CA VAL A 163 7.13 1.91 -0.63
C VAL A 163 7.18 1.21 0.72
N ARG A 164 6.32 1.62 1.63
CA ARG A 164 6.24 1.09 3.00
C ARG A 164 4.80 0.76 3.36
N THR A 165 4.59 -0.34 4.07
CA THR A 165 3.26 -0.74 4.53
C THR A 165 3.24 -1.05 6.01
N TRP A 166 2.09 -0.83 6.64
CA TRP A 166 1.80 -1.20 8.02
C TRP A 166 0.46 -1.92 8.07
N VAL A 167 0.37 -2.92 8.92
CA VAL A 167 -0.86 -3.63 9.28
C VAL A 167 -1.03 -3.53 10.79
N ASN A 168 -2.15 -2.96 11.24
CA ASN A 168 -2.46 -2.75 12.66
C ASN A 168 -1.30 -2.09 13.46
N GLY A 169 -0.59 -1.16 12.82
CA GLY A 169 0.54 -0.43 13.41
C GLY A 169 1.89 -1.16 13.32
N ILE A 170 1.94 -2.41 12.85
CA ILE A 170 3.19 -3.17 12.65
C ILE A 170 3.70 -2.91 11.22
N GLN A 171 4.93 -2.43 11.07
CA GLN A 171 5.53 -2.24 9.76
C GLN A 171 5.75 -3.58 9.07
N CYS A 172 5.19 -3.75 7.87
CA CYS A 172 5.26 -4.98 7.10
C CYS A 172 6.33 -4.91 6.02
N SER A 173 6.39 -3.83 5.26
CA SER A 173 7.36 -3.68 4.17
C SER A 173 8.15 -2.39 4.25
N ASN A 174 9.36 -2.41 3.67
CA ASN A 174 10.26 -1.28 3.49
C ASN A 174 11.04 -1.51 2.18
N LEU A 175 10.42 -1.14 1.06
CA LEU A 175 10.88 -1.43 -0.30
C LEU A 175 11.34 -0.15 -0.99
N ILE A 176 12.45 -0.23 -1.72
CA ILE A 176 12.90 0.78 -2.68
C ILE A 176 12.78 0.16 -4.07
N ASP A 177 11.90 0.71 -4.90
CA ASP A 177 11.64 0.26 -6.27
C ASP A 177 11.11 1.43 -7.11
N ASP A 178 11.55 1.56 -8.34
CA ASP A 178 11.22 2.71 -9.18
C ASP A 178 10.42 2.38 -10.45
N THR A 179 9.96 1.13 -10.56
CA THR A 179 9.34 0.62 -11.79
C THR A 179 7.98 1.27 -12.09
N SER A 180 7.23 1.68 -11.06
CA SER A 180 5.95 2.40 -11.23
C SER A 180 5.94 3.70 -10.42
N LYS A 181 5.68 4.80 -11.12
CA LYS A 181 5.63 6.15 -10.50
C LYS A 181 4.21 6.67 -10.32
N ASN A 182 3.25 6.14 -11.07
CA ASN A 182 1.89 6.67 -11.14
C ASN A 182 0.92 5.57 -11.60
N GLY A 183 -0.33 5.65 -11.14
CA GLY A 183 -1.40 4.76 -11.57
C GLY A 183 -2.59 4.81 -10.61
N PHE A 184 -3.58 3.98 -10.87
CA PHE A 184 -4.76 3.88 -10.03
C PHE A 184 -4.50 3.08 -8.74
N ILE A 185 -5.41 3.25 -7.78
CA ILE A 185 -5.57 2.37 -6.61
C ILE A 185 -6.74 1.43 -6.93
N ALA A 186 -6.63 0.11 -6.64
CA ALA A 186 -7.73 -0.81 -6.88
C ALA A 186 -7.86 -1.89 -5.80
N LEU A 187 -9.12 -2.22 -5.49
CA LEU A 187 -9.53 -3.26 -4.55
C LEU A 187 -9.70 -4.57 -5.32
N GLN A 188 -9.10 -5.65 -4.83
CA GLN A 188 -9.12 -6.94 -5.52
C GLN A 188 -10.10 -7.92 -4.88
N ILE A 189 -10.93 -8.56 -5.71
CA ILE A 189 -11.50 -9.89 -5.43
C ILE A 189 -10.71 -10.91 -6.22
N HIS A 190 -9.92 -11.71 -5.52
CA HIS A 190 -9.07 -12.73 -6.14
C HIS A 190 -9.93 -13.85 -6.73
N SER A 191 -9.47 -14.42 -7.87
CA SER A 191 -10.08 -15.62 -8.44
C SER A 191 -10.07 -16.77 -7.45
N ILE A 192 -11.14 -17.53 -7.40
CA ILE A 192 -11.27 -18.71 -6.55
C ILE A 192 -11.46 -19.99 -7.38
N GLY A 193 -10.81 -21.08 -6.92
CA GLY A 193 -10.93 -22.39 -7.53
C GLY A 193 -11.82 -23.38 -6.76
N LYS A 194 -12.24 -23.02 -5.53
CA LYS A 194 -13.03 -23.89 -4.65
C LYS A 194 -14.45 -23.33 -4.49
N GLU A 195 -15.45 -24.17 -4.68
CA GLU A 195 -16.85 -23.80 -4.52
C GLU A 195 -17.18 -23.30 -3.09
N SER A 196 -16.52 -23.88 -2.09
CA SER A 196 -16.66 -23.46 -0.68
C SER A 196 -16.24 -22.02 -0.38
N LEU A 197 -15.56 -21.35 -1.33
CA LEU A 197 -15.17 -19.95 -1.21
C LEU A 197 -16.12 -19.01 -1.95
N GLN A 198 -17.05 -19.54 -2.78
CA GLN A 198 -17.99 -18.70 -3.51
C GLN A 198 -18.93 -17.97 -2.55
N GLY A 199 -19.21 -16.72 -2.83
CA GLY A 199 -20.09 -15.87 -2.02
C GLY A 199 -19.44 -15.30 -0.76
N LYS A 200 -18.20 -15.68 -0.42
CA LYS A 200 -17.44 -15.05 0.65
C LYS A 200 -17.06 -13.62 0.30
N LYS A 201 -16.80 -12.81 1.31
CA LYS A 201 -16.70 -11.37 1.17
C LYS A 201 -15.35 -10.83 1.60
N VAL A 202 -14.91 -9.81 0.87
CA VAL A 202 -13.88 -8.86 1.32
C VAL A 202 -14.56 -7.50 1.43
N LYS A 203 -14.30 -6.78 2.53
CA LYS A 203 -14.92 -5.49 2.78
C LYS A 203 -13.88 -4.44 3.07
N TRP A 204 -14.11 -3.22 2.60
CA TRP A 204 -13.23 -2.08 2.81
C TRP A 204 -14.04 -0.88 3.29
N LYS A 205 -13.49 -0.10 4.21
CA LYS A 205 -14.05 1.16 4.70
C LYS A 205 -12.95 2.16 5.03
N ASN A 206 -13.34 3.41 5.28
CA ASN A 206 -12.43 4.48 5.69
C ASN A 206 -11.23 4.64 4.75
N ILE A 207 -11.45 4.41 3.42
CA ILE A 207 -10.39 4.55 2.42
C ILE A 207 -10.12 6.03 2.20
N ARG A 208 -8.93 6.49 2.58
CA ARG A 208 -8.53 7.88 2.43
C ARG A 208 -7.10 8.02 1.92
N VAL A 209 -6.86 9.04 1.15
CA VAL A 209 -5.57 9.35 0.56
C VAL A 209 -5.09 10.75 0.95
N LEU A 210 -3.82 10.88 1.25
CA LEU A 210 -3.12 12.14 1.46
C LEU A 210 -2.10 12.31 0.34
N THR A 211 -2.12 13.48 -0.35
CA THR A 211 -1.22 13.77 -1.47
C THR A 211 -0.36 15.02 -1.24
N LYS A 212 -0.49 15.66 -0.09
CA LYS A 212 0.27 16.86 0.29
C LYS A 212 0.91 16.68 1.66
N ASN A 213 2.00 17.43 1.90
CA ASN A 213 2.73 17.40 3.18
C ASN A 213 3.16 15.98 3.61
N LEU A 214 3.51 15.14 2.65
CA LEU A 214 3.73 13.72 2.87
C LEU A 214 4.86 13.45 3.87
N ASN A 215 5.99 14.15 3.77
CA ASN A 215 7.15 13.91 4.64
C ASN A 215 6.86 14.16 6.12
N GLN A 216 5.95 15.08 6.43
CA GLN A 216 5.55 15.38 7.82
C GLN A 216 4.63 14.31 8.41
N ASN A 217 4.03 13.49 7.52
CA ASN A 217 3.06 12.46 7.85
C ASN A 217 3.62 11.05 7.71
N ARG A 218 4.92 10.90 7.44
CA ARG A 218 5.55 9.57 7.36
C ARG A 218 5.68 8.95 8.75
N TYR A 219 5.44 7.65 8.80
CA TYR A 219 5.78 6.87 9.99
C TYR A 219 7.29 6.61 10.06
N PRO A 220 7.84 6.48 11.26
CA PRO A 220 9.23 6.06 11.43
C PRO A 220 9.43 4.67 10.81
N VAL A 221 10.68 4.39 10.44
CA VAL A 221 11.08 3.05 9.99
C VAL A 221 11.50 2.25 11.21
N GLU A 222 10.98 1.02 11.29
CA GLU A 222 11.30 0.11 12.37
C GLU A 222 12.52 -0.75 12.02
N ASP A 223 13.40 -0.97 12.97
CA ASP A 223 14.65 -1.74 12.77
C ASP A 223 14.39 -3.19 12.34
N TYR A 224 13.25 -3.77 12.71
CA TYR A 224 12.88 -5.13 12.33
C TYR A 224 12.34 -5.24 10.90
N ALA A 225 12.11 -4.13 10.19
CA ALA A 225 11.66 -4.10 8.79
C ALA A 225 12.85 -3.76 7.87
N PRO A 226 13.65 -4.74 7.43
CA PRO A 226 14.85 -4.48 6.65
C PRO A 226 14.49 -3.79 5.33
N GLU A 227 15.34 -2.87 4.89
CA GLU A 227 15.17 -2.24 3.60
C GLU A 227 15.57 -3.21 2.48
N ILE A 228 14.70 -3.40 1.49
CA ILE A 228 15.00 -4.11 0.25
C ILE A 228 15.11 -3.07 -0.87
N ASN A 229 16.26 -2.98 -1.52
CA ASN A 229 16.48 -2.12 -2.66
C ASN A 229 16.52 -2.96 -3.95
N ASN A 230 15.54 -2.72 -4.83
CA ASN A 230 15.40 -3.42 -6.13
C ASN A 230 15.84 -2.56 -7.33
N ILE A 231 16.46 -1.41 -7.08
CA ILE A 231 16.94 -0.54 -8.16
C ILE A 231 18.39 -0.88 -8.48
N ASP A 232 18.63 -1.29 -9.72
CA ASP A 232 19.97 -1.60 -10.20
C ASP A 232 20.88 -0.37 -10.18
N ASN A 233 22.13 -0.53 -9.75
CA ASN A 233 23.14 0.53 -9.68
C ASN A 233 22.67 1.78 -8.90
N TYR A 234 21.90 1.58 -7.84
CA TYR A 234 21.40 2.64 -6.97
C TYR A 234 21.71 2.29 -5.50
N LEU A 235 22.32 3.22 -4.78
CA LEU A 235 22.47 3.13 -3.33
C LEU A 235 21.43 4.03 -2.67
N THR A 236 20.75 3.50 -1.66
CA THR A 236 19.86 4.30 -0.83
C THR A 236 20.66 5.22 0.09
N ASP A 237 20.01 6.27 0.60
CA ASP A 237 20.66 7.17 1.57
C ASP A 237 21.18 6.38 2.78
N LYS A 238 20.42 5.39 3.26
CA LYS A 238 20.85 4.48 4.33
C LYS A 238 22.09 3.71 3.97
N GLN A 239 22.18 3.13 2.78
CA GLN A 239 23.37 2.40 2.32
C GLN A 239 24.58 3.31 2.22
N ILE A 240 24.39 4.55 1.74
CA ILE A 240 25.47 5.56 1.68
C ILE A 240 25.95 5.91 3.09
N GLU A 241 25.06 6.14 4.04
CA GLU A 241 25.38 6.42 5.44
C GLU A 241 26.11 5.26 6.12
N GLU A 242 25.76 4.02 5.79
CA GLU A 242 26.44 2.79 6.24
C GLU A 242 27.82 2.58 5.57
N GLY A 243 28.20 3.42 4.59
CA GLY A 243 29.49 3.39 3.94
C GLY A 243 29.57 2.48 2.71
N TRP A 244 28.44 2.01 2.18
CA TRP A 244 28.41 1.27 0.92
C TRP A 244 28.91 2.12 -0.25
N LYS A 245 29.62 1.50 -1.17
CA LYS A 245 30.14 2.13 -2.41
C LYS A 245 29.99 1.15 -3.56
N PHE A 246 29.74 1.70 -4.74
CA PHE A 246 29.86 0.89 -5.95
C PHE A 246 31.30 0.46 -6.18
N ILE A 247 31.49 -0.82 -6.44
CA ILE A 247 32.80 -1.36 -6.89
C ILE A 247 32.91 -1.18 -8.41
N PHE A 248 31.78 -1.22 -9.14
CA PHE A 248 31.69 -1.02 -10.57
C PHE A 248 30.67 0.06 -10.88
N ASP A 249 31.02 1.04 -11.70
CA ASP A 249 30.14 2.16 -12.07
C ASP A 249 29.12 1.83 -13.16
N GLY A 250 29.12 0.59 -13.64
CA GLY A 250 28.23 0.11 -14.71
C GLY A 250 28.72 0.50 -16.12
N ILE A 251 29.83 1.24 -16.27
CA ILE A 251 30.23 1.86 -17.52
C ILE A 251 31.74 1.58 -17.83
N SER A 252 32.59 1.75 -16.85
CA SER A 252 34.06 1.75 -17.07
C SER A 252 34.75 0.64 -16.30
N SER A 253 35.94 0.25 -16.77
CA SER A 253 36.83 -0.67 -16.07
C SER A 253 37.84 0.08 -15.15
N ASN A 254 37.61 1.35 -14.89
CA ASN A 254 38.48 2.14 -14.01
C ASN A 254 38.51 1.54 -12.59
N GLY A 255 39.72 1.29 -12.09
CA GLY A 255 39.93 0.65 -10.79
C GLY A 255 39.94 -0.89 -10.84
N TRP A 256 39.75 -1.50 -11.99
CA TRP A 256 39.87 -2.95 -12.20
C TRP A 256 41.23 -3.29 -12.84
N ILE A 257 41.86 -4.36 -12.38
CA ILE A 257 43.11 -4.88 -12.92
C ILE A 257 42.79 -6.10 -13.76
N SER A 258 43.26 -6.14 -15.01
CA SER A 258 43.14 -7.29 -15.91
C SER A 258 44.20 -8.36 -15.61
#